data_ba97f576f58e1a72a5af9ec6e465879e
#
_entry.id   ba97f576f58e1a72a5af9ec6e465879e
#
_cell.length_a   1.000
_cell.length_b   1.000
_cell.length_c   1.000
_cell.angle_alpha   90.00
_cell.angle_beta   90.00
_cell.angle_gamma   90.00
#
_symmetry.space_group_name_H-M   'P 1'
#
loop_
_entity.id
_entity.type
_entity.pdbx_description
1 polymer ?
#
loop_
_entity_poly.entity_id
_entity_poly.type
_entity_poly.pdbx_seq_one_letter_code
_entity_poly.pdbx_strand_id
1 'polypeptide(L)'
;MERSFIIPSVFEENSMAFSKVADNFIDGIRLVNFKGKDYVMGNLALKEGSSPHKLLNSSPDDIDYQLLGLTAMLIASLGAYSKLVLTVGFPNTTFPLYKKDAQKFFQGTHSIAFDGRTYGKNETERIDISVERVDVLTEIEGCCKSVKSFFNETDDFFIASLGFGTFELGLHTTGGIVNRTAYSTKGISYAVNLLETELNKEYYLNLLTEQQIERAFQRGSIVANRKRINITGIRSQALQSYYSEVISPSIRKKFNDEDYINVKKIYLAGGGAMYGELVDMFKREFQDILEVVVFPEPYMCASKGYCLNSMEKATATAEGETPEKIAYVGIDLGNSSTAIVVNTLG
;
A
#
# COMPACT_ATOMS: atom_id res chain seq x y z
N MET A 1 -8.79 -4.22 19.44
CA MET A 1 -9.76 -4.10 18.31
C MET A 1 -9.00 -3.64 17.06
N GLU A 2 -9.14 -4.36 15.94
CA GLU A 2 -8.49 -3.99 14.66
C GLU A 2 -9.33 -2.98 13.89
N ARG A 3 -8.66 -1.97 13.34
CA ARG A 3 -9.23 -0.97 12.42
C ARG A 3 -8.32 -0.86 11.20
N SER A 4 -8.91 -0.77 10.02
CA SER A 4 -8.19 -0.67 8.75
C SER A 4 -8.62 0.59 8.01
N PHE A 5 -7.64 1.27 7.40
CA PHE A 5 -7.85 2.48 6.60
C PHE A 5 -7.06 2.39 5.31
N ILE A 6 -7.58 3.00 4.27
CA ILE A 6 -6.89 3.17 3.00
C ILE A 6 -7.13 4.58 2.49
N ILE A 7 -6.06 5.23 2.04
CA ILE A 7 -6.13 6.53 1.40
C ILE A 7 -5.33 6.50 0.10
N PRO A 8 -5.69 7.31 -0.90
CA PRO A 8 -4.85 7.51 -2.08
C PRO A 8 -3.48 8.08 -1.69
N SER A 9 -2.40 7.55 -2.25
CA SER A 9 -1.02 8.04 -2.03
C SER A 9 -0.73 9.28 -2.87
N VAL A 10 -1.53 10.32 -2.67
CA VAL A 10 -1.42 11.61 -3.39
C VAL A 10 -1.48 12.77 -2.43
N PHE A 11 -0.85 13.87 -2.83
CA PHE A 11 -0.82 15.13 -2.08
C PHE A 11 -0.63 16.31 -3.02
N GLU A 12 -0.93 17.51 -2.54
CA GLU A 12 -0.64 18.76 -3.25
C GLU A 12 -0.35 19.87 -2.24
N GLU A 13 0.67 20.68 -2.51
CA GLU A 13 0.86 21.95 -1.80
C GLU A 13 -0.31 22.88 -2.11
N ASN A 14 -1.05 23.30 -1.08
CA ASN A 14 -2.25 24.10 -1.26
C ASN A 14 -2.43 25.08 -0.09
N SER A 15 -2.29 26.36 -0.38
CA SER A 15 -2.43 27.45 0.58
C SER A 15 -3.86 28.00 0.71
N MET A 16 -4.84 27.44 -0.03
CA MET A 16 -6.23 27.90 0.03
C MET A 16 -6.84 27.59 1.40
N ALA A 17 -7.64 28.53 1.90
CA ALA A 17 -8.45 28.28 3.07
C ALA A 17 -9.70 27.49 2.70
N PHE A 18 -9.94 26.38 3.41
CA PHE A 18 -11.14 25.57 3.22
C PHE A 18 -12.12 25.73 4.38
N SER A 19 -13.41 25.66 4.08
CA SER A 19 -14.48 25.52 5.08
C SER A 19 -15.31 24.30 4.70
N LYS A 20 -15.42 23.32 5.58
CA LYS A 20 -16.17 22.06 5.44
C LYS A 20 -16.32 21.55 3.99
N VAL A 21 -15.24 20.97 3.47
CA VAL A 21 -15.19 20.36 2.14
C VAL A 21 -15.29 18.83 2.19
N ALA A 22 -15.24 18.24 3.38
CA ALA A 22 -15.37 16.81 3.62
C ALA A 22 -16.35 16.52 4.76
N ASP A 23 -16.93 15.32 4.76
CA ASP A 23 -17.89 14.88 5.78
C ASP A 23 -17.21 14.24 7.00
N ASN A 24 -15.97 13.78 6.84
CA ASN A 24 -15.20 13.13 7.89
C ASN A 24 -13.72 13.50 7.79
N PHE A 25 -12.98 13.13 8.84
CA PHE A 25 -11.55 13.40 8.94
C PHE A 25 -10.74 12.78 7.77
N ILE A 26 -10.99 11.50 7.43
CA ILE A 26 -10.19 10.77 6.42
C ILE A 26 -10.29 11.42 5.03
N ASP A 27 -11.45 11.96 4.69
CA ASP A 27 -11.68 12.63 3.42
C ASP A 27 -11.22 14.10 3.42
N GLY A 28 -10.95 14.67 4.60
CA GLY A 28 -10.60 16.08 4.78
C GLY A 28 -9.18 16.32 5.30
N ILE A 29 -8.23 15.42 5.12
CA ILE A 29 -6.89 15.58 5.70
C ILE A 29 -6.13 16.71 4.99
N ARG A 30 -5.79 17.75 5.75
CA ARG A 30 -4.89 18.84 5.36
C ARG A 30 -3.84 19.02 6.44
N LEU A 31 -2.59 18.77 6.12
CA LEU A 31 -1.46 19.07 6.99
C LEU A 31 -1.12 20.56 6.90
N VAL A 32 -0.88 21.19 8.05
CA VAL A 32 -0.61 22.62 8.14
C VAL A 32 0.80 22.86 8.64
N ASN A 33 1.48 23.82 8.00
CA ASN A 33 2.82 24.26 8.37
C ASN A 33 3.89 23.14 8.41
N PHE A 34 3.77 22.13 7.53
CA PHE A 34 4.84 21.17 7.36
C PHE A 34 5.97 21.81 6.54
N LYS A 35 7.14 21.99 7.17
CA LYS A 35 8.29 22.72 6.57
C LYS A 35 7.89 24.09 5.99
N GLY A 36 6.96 24.80 6.66
CA GLY A 36 6.51 26.13 6.25
C GLY A 36 5.42 26.15 5.17
N LYS A 37 4.86 25.02 4.81
CA LYS A 37 3.85 24.86 3.76
C LYS A 37 2.66 24.03 4.23
N ASP A 38 1.53 24.23 3.55
CA ASP A 38 0.29 23.47 3.78
C ASP A 38 0.05 22.48 2.65
N TYR A 39 -0.44 21.28 2.98
CA TYR A 39 -0.66 20.20 2.03
C TYR A 39 -2.03 19.55 2.19
N VAL A 40 -2.77 19.43 1.09
CA VAL A 40 -3.95 18.56 1.02
C VAL A 40 -3.52 17.14 0.69
N MET A 41 -4.14 16.15 1.38
CA MET A 41 -3.71 14.75 1.35
C MET A 41 -4.83 13.83 0.85
N GLY A 42 -4.47 12.75 0.21
CA GLY A 42 -5.37 11.65 -0.13
C GLY A 42 -6.63 12.09 -0.89
N ASN A 43 -7.80 11.77 -0.36
CA ASN A 43 -9.08 12.10 -0.99
C ASN A 43 -9.28 13.61 -1.16
N LEU A 44 -8.82 14.42 -0.20
CA LEU A 44 -8.91 15.88 -0.31
C LEU A 44 -8.06 16.40 -1.48
N ALA A 45 -6.83 15.89 -1.65
CA ALA A 45 -5.98 16.27 -2.78
C ALA A 45 -6.63 15.91 -4.13
N LEU A 46 -7.30 14.77 -4.21
CA LEU A 46 -8.01 14.36 -5.43
C LEU A 46 -9.28 15.15 -5.72
N LYS A 47 -9.87 15.77 -4.69
CA LYS A 47 -11.10 16.55 -4.82
C LYS A 47 -10.83 18.03 -5.07
N GLU A 48 -9.91 18.60 -4.32
CA GLU A 48 -9.65 20.05 -4.28
C GLU A 48 -8.30 20.44 -4.90
N GLY A 49 -7.42 19.48 -5.19
CA GLY A 49 -6.15 19.72 -5.85
C GLY A 49 -6.31 19.99 -7.34
N SER A 50 -5.44 20.85 -7.88
CA SER A 50 -5.35 21.17 -9.29
C SER A 50 -4.47 20.20 -10.07
N SER A 51 -3.36 19.76 -9.43
CA SER A 51 -2.38 18.84 -9.97
C SER A 51 -1.74 17.98 -8.86
N PRO A 52 -2.50 17.06 -8.25
CA PRO A 52 -2.01 16.25 -7.16
C PRO A 52 -0.78 15.42 -7.58
N HIS A 53 0.25 15.46 -6.74
CA HIS A 53 1.44 14.62 -6.90
C HIS A 53 1.20 13.24 -6.32
N LYS A 54 1.85 12.24 -6.90
CA LYS A 54 1.77 10.83 -6.51
C LYS A 54 3.07 10.38 -5.88
N LEU A 55 2.99 9.52 -4.87
CA LEU A 55 4.17 8.82 -4.36
C LEU A 55 4.74 7.90 -5.45
N LEU A 56 6.02 8.02 -5.75
CA LEU A 56 6.71 7.20 -6.75
C LEU A 56 8.01 6.64 -6.17
N ASN A 57 7.95 5.48 -5.49
CA ASN A 57 9.12 4.76 -4.95
C ASN A 57 10.08 5.65 -4.14
N SER A 58 9.52 6.57 -3.37
CA SER A 58 10.27 7.63 -2.71
C SER A 58 11.10 7.11 -1.55
N SER A 59 12.23 7.76 -1.34
CA SER A 59 13.07 7.59 -0.16
C SER A 59 12.40 8.18 1.09
N PRO A 60 12.67 7.67 2.30
CA PRO A 60 12.22 8.29 3.55
C PRO A 60 12.69 9.75 3.74
N ASP A 61 13.73 10.18 3.03
CA ASP A 61 14.19 11.58 3.04
C ASP A 61 13.37 12.48 2.11
N ASP A 62 12.60 11.91 1.19
CA ASP A 62 11.76 12.66 0.26
C ASP A 62 10.50 13.19 0.94
N ILE A 63 10.05 14.38 0.50
CA ILE A 63 8.91 15.06 1.10
C ILE A 63 7.60 14.28 0.95
N ASP A 64 7.40 13.61 -0.16
CA ASP A 64 6.22 12.80 -0.46
C ASP A 64 6.09 11.59 0.48
N TYR A 65 7.18 10.85 0.73
CA TYR A 65 7.20 9.78 1.72
C TYR A 65 6.90 10.33 3.13
N GLN A 66 7.51 11.46 3.51
CA GLN A 66 7.31 12.06 4.82
C GLN A 66 5.88 12.53 5.03
N LEU A 67 5.28 13.20 4.04
CA LEU A 67 3.88 13.65 4.09
C LEU A 67 2.90 12.50 4.28
N LEU A 68 3.06 11.43 3.50
CA LEU A 68 2.19 10.25 3.61
C LEU A 68 2.44 9.47 4.90
N GLY A 69 3.69 9.38 5.37
CA GLY A 69 4.05 8.77 6.64
C GLY A 69 3.42 9.51 7.83
N LEU A 70 3.52 10.85 7.87
CA LEU A 70 2.86 11.68 8.90
C LEU A 70 1.33 11.54 8.84
N THR A 71 0.77 11.53 7.64
CA THR A 71 -0.68 11.34 7.45
C THR A 71 -1.13 9.96 7.97
N ALA A 72 -0.34 8.92 7.70
CA ALA A 72 -0.65 7.58 8.18
C ALA A 72 -0.57 7.47 9.72
N MET A 73 0.45 8.09 10.35
CA MET A 73 0.54 8.18 11.81
C MET A 73 -0.62 8.96 12.40
N LEU A 74 -1.01 10.07 11.78
CA LEU A 74 -2.16 10.87 12.21
C LEU A 74 -3.47 10.05 12.16
N ILE A 75 -3.69 9.28 11.09
CA ILE A 75 -4.84 8.36 10.99
C ILE A 75 -4.76 7.27 12.07
N ALA A 76 -3.59 6.70 12.30
CA ALA A 76 -3.39 5.65 13.31
C ALA A 76 -3.69 6.15 14.74
N SER A 77 -3.43 7.42 15.02
CA SER A 77 -3.69 8.05 16.33
C SER A 77 -5.18 8.37 16.59
N LEU A 78 -6.06 8.21 15.61
CA LEU A 78 -7.49 8.41 15.78
C LEU A 78 -8.05 7.48 16.87
N GLY A 79 -8.66 8.07 17.90
CA GLY A 79 -9.13 7.36 19.10
C GLY A 79 -8.29 7.61 20.34
N ALA A 80 -7.49 8.69 20.33
CA ALA A 80 -6.66 9.18 21.44
C ALA A 80 -5.47 8.25 21.81
N TYR A 81 -4.85 7.64 20.80
CA TYR A 81 -3.59 6.94 20.97
C TYR A 81 -2.43 7.87 20.64
N SER A 82 -1.67 8.26 21.65
CA SER A 82 -0.46 9.11 21.50
C SER A 82 0.83 8.31 21.40
N LYS A 83 0.78 7.00 21.70
CA LYS A 83 1.93 6.08 21.64
C LYS A 83 1.70 5.01 20.59
N LEU A 84 2.67 4.82 19.69
CA LEU A 84 2.62 3.84 18.60
C LEU A 84 3.82 2.89 18.66
N VAL A 85 3.56 1.63 18.38
CA VAL A 85 4.57 0.65 17.93
C VAL A 85 4.29 0.39 16.45
N LEU A 86 5.26 0.68 15.60
CA LEU A 86 5.06 0.81 14.16
C LEU A 86 5.90 -0.19 13.38
N THR A 87 5.31 -0.84 12.40
CA THR A 87 6.03 -1.54 11.33
C THR A 87 5.65 -0.94 9.98
N VAL A 88 6.67 -0.66 9.17
CA VAL A 88 6.52 -0.23 7.77
C VAL A 88 7.25 -1.21 6.87
N GLY A 89 7.01 -1.15 5.57
CA GLY A 89 7.68 -2.03 4.63
C GLY A 89 8.12 -1.37 3.34
N PHE A 90 9.01 -2.09 2.65
CA PHE A 90 9.53 -1.72 1.33
C PHE A 90 9.57 -2.94 0.42
N PRO A 91 9.50 -2.73 -0.90
CA PRO A 91 9.86 -3.75 -1.87
C PRO A 91 11.25 -4.32 -1.59
N ASN A 92 11.44 -5.60 -1.90
CA ASN A 92 12.69 -6.32 -1.64
C ASN A 92 13.93 -5.62 -2.23
N THR A 93 13.78 -4.91 -3.36
CA THR A 93 14.88 -4.17 -4.01
C THR A 93 15.29 -2.90 -3.27
N THR A 94 14.36 -2.21 -2.61
CA THR A 94 14.60 -0.93 -1.93
C THR A 94 14.76 -1.08 -0.42
N PHE A 95 14.33 -2.20 0.14
CA PHE A 95 14.45 -2.48 1.57
C PHE A 95 15.86 -2.27 2.14
N PRO A 96 16.95 -2.84 1.56
CA PRO A 96 18.28 -2.64 2.11
C PRO A 96 18.76 -1.18 2.04
N LEU A 97 18.22 -0.40 1.10
CA LEU A 97 18.56 1.01 0.91
C LEU A 97 17.87 1.89 1.96
N TYR A 98 16.59 1.66 2.22
CA TYR A 98 15.72 2.59 2.95
C TYR A 98 15.40 2.19 4.38
N LYS A 99 15.71 0.96 4.79
CA LYS A 99 15.39 0.45 6.13
C LYS A 99 15.82 1.39 7.26
N LYS A 100 17.07 1.83 7.24
CA LYS A 100 17.63 2.66 8.32
C LYS A 100 17.03 4.07 8.32
N ASP A 101 16.82 4.65 7.15
CA ASP A 101 16.29 6.00 7.03
C ASP A 101 14.81 6.03 7.42
N ALA A 102 14.04 5.00 7.10
CA ALA A 102 12.67 4.84 7.57
C ALA A 102 12.61 4.70 9.09
N GLN A 103 13.47 3.87 9.70
CA GLN A 103 13.55 3.76 11.16
C GLN A 103 13.83 5.12 11.79
N LYS A 104 14.81 5.85 11.27
CA LYS A 104 15.18 7.19 11.75
C LYS A 104 14.04 8.20 11.59
N PHE A 105 13.33 8.15 10.46
CA PHE A 105 12.22 9.08 10.20
C PHE A 105 11.05 8.85 11.16
N PHE A 106 10.63 7.62 11.37
CA PHE A 106 9.45 7.32 12.18
C PHE A 106 9.72 7.30 13.69
N GLN A 107 10.96 7.01 14.14
CA GLN A 107 11.29 6.89 15.57
C GLN A 107 11.21 8.24 16.29
N GLY A 108 10.60 8.26 17.48
CA GLY A 108 10.54 9.43 18.36
C GLY A 108 9.20 10.15 18.35
N THR A 109 9.20 11.43 18.71
CA THR A 109 7.97 12.24 18.84
C THR A 109 7.76 13.11 17.63
N HIS A 110 6.53 13.07 17.08
CA HIS A 110 6.09 13.86 15.95
C HIS A 110 4.96 14.79 16.36
N SER A 111 5.14 16.09 16.16
CA SER A 111 4.10 17.11 16.37
C SER A 111 3.44 17.44 15.03
N ILE A 112 2.21 16.97 14.83
CA ILE A 112 1.50 17.08 13.56
C ILE A 112 0.38 18.09 13.69
N ALA A 113 0.43 19.19 12.89
CA ALA A 113 -0.64 20.16 12.80
C ALA A 113 -1.52 19.86 11.57
N PHE A 114 -2.83 19.92 11.74
CA PHE A 114 -3.79 19.66 10.69
C PHE A 114 -5.03 20.54 10.81
N ASP A 115 -5.71 20.78 9.68
CA ASP A 115 -6.83 21.71 9.61
C ASP A 115 -8.17 21.00 9.88
N GLY A 116 -8.74 21.22 11.05
CA GLY A 116 -10.06 20.69 11.43
C GLY A 116 -11.23 21.30 10.66
N ARG A 117 -11.05 22.49 10.09
CA ARG A 117 -12.12 23.20 9.35
C ARG A 117 -12.55 22.46 8.11
N THR A 118 -11.65 21.69 7.49
CA THR A 118 -11.95 20.90 6.28
C THR A 118 -13.08 19.88 6.48
N TYR A 119 -13.28 19.38 7.69
CA TYR A 119 -14.35 18.41 8.04
C TYR A 119 -15.31 18.92 9.12
N GLY A 120 -15.37 20.25 9.30
CA GLY A 120 -16.42 20.91 10.07
C GLY A 120 -16.10 21.22 11.53
N LYS A 121 -14.82 21.17 11.94
CA LYS A 121 -14.38 21.77 13.20
C LYS A 121 -14.03 23.26 12.99
N ASN A 122 -13.77 23.99 14.08
CA ASN A 122 -13.62 25.44 14.00
C ASN A 122 -12.17 25.92 13.89
N GLU A 123 -11.16 25.01 14.05
CA GLU A 123 -9.77 25.41 14.21
C GLU A 123 -8.77 24.41 13.61
N THR A 124 -7.53 24.85 13.55
CA THR A 124 -6.37 23.99 13.32
C THR A 124 -6.07 23.23 14.60
N GLU A 125 -5.90 21.94 14.48
CA GLU A 125 -5.58 21.04 15.59
C GLU A 125 -4.09 20.64 15.53
N ARG A 126 -3.54 20.25 16.66
CA ARG A 126 -2.20 19.69 16.78
C ARG A 126 -2.24 18.44 17.66
N ILE A 127 -1.50 17.43 17.25
CA ILE A 127 -1.33 16.21 18.04
C ILE A 127 0.15 15.87 18.12
N ASP A 128 0.58 15.44 19.31
CA ASP A 128 1.92 14.88 19.53
C ASP A 128 1.79 13.35 19.58
N ILE A 129 2.53 12.66 18.72
CA ILE A 129 2.54 11.21 18.59
C ILE A 129 3.94 10.71 18.91
N SER A 130 4.07 9.84 19.89
CA SER A 130 5.33 9.16 20.23
C SER A 130 5.38 7.79 19.58
N VAL A 131 6.37 7.56 18.72
CA VAL A 131 6.65 6.24 18.17
C VAL A 131 7.73 5.57 18.99
N GLU A 132 7.32 4.65 19.86
CA GLU A 132 8.18 3.96 20.83
C GLU A 132 9.14 2.98 20.14
N ARG A 133 8.68 2.36 19.07
CA ARG A 133 9.44 1.40 18.30
C ARG A 133 9.05 1.40 16.84
N VAL A 134 10.07 1.26 15.97
CA VAL A 134 9.92 1.13 14.53
C VAL A 134 10.61 -0.13 14.04
N ASP A 135 9.85 -1.03 13.43
CA ASP A 135 10.39 -2.15 12.66
C ASP A 135 10.16 -1.92 11.15
N VAL A 136 11.06 -2.46 10.34
CA VAL A 136 10.96 -2.38 8.87
C VAL A 136 11.11 -3.78 8.29
N LEU A 137 10.14 -4.20 7.49
CA LEU A 137 10.09 -5.50 6.81
C LEU A 137 10.14 -5.32 5.29
N THR A 138 10.40 -6.42 4.58
CA THR A 138 10.06 -6.46 3.15
C THR A 138 8.55 -6.63 2.98
N GLU A 139 8.01 -6.20 1.83
CA GLU A 139 6.57 -6.35 1.52
C GLU A 139 6.14 -7.82 1.58
N ILE A 140 6.97 -8.71 1.03
CA ILE A 140 6.70 -10.16 1.05
C ILE A 140 6.68 -10.72 2.49
N GLU A 141 7.60 -10.29 3.37
CA GLU A 141 7.57 -10.72 4.78
C GLU A 141 6.27 -10.31 5.47
N GLY A 142 5.79 -9.10 5.21
CA GLY A 142 4.49 -8.65 5.67
C GLY A 142 3.36 -9.54 5.15
N CYS A 143 3.32 -9.77 3.85
CA CYS A 143 2.31 -10.64 3.23
C CYS A 143 2.34 -12.07 3.80
N CYS A 144 3.53 -12.65 4.00
CA CYS A 144 3.66 -13.99 4.59
C CYS A 144 3.14 -14.05 6.02
N LYS A 145 3.40 -13.04 6.86
CA LYS A 145 2.83 -12.97 8.20
C LYS A 145 1.30 -12.96 8.19
N SER A 146 0.71 -12.19 7.30
CA SER A 146 -0.75 -12.14 7.12
C SER A 146 -1.33 -13.47 6.67
N VAL A 147 -0.72 -14.11 5.68
CA VAL A 147 -1.14 -15.43 5.15
C VAL A 147 -1.10 -16.46 6.27
N LYS A 148 0.02 -16.57 6.98
CA LYS A 148 0.17 -17.52 8.10
C LYS A 148 -0.87 -17.32 9.19
N SER A 149 -1.10 -16.08 9.58
CA SER A 149 -2.06 -15.75 10.63
C SER A 149 -3.50 -16.00 10.20
N PHE A 150 -3.88 -15.55 8.99
CA PHE A 150 -5.27 -15.62 8.54
C PHE A 150 -5.71 -17.05 8.18
N PHE A 151 -4.84 -17.79 7.47
CA PHE A 151 -5.17 -19.16 7.02
C PHE A 151 -4.68 -20.25 7.97
N ASN A 152 -4.01 -19.91 9.07
CA ASN A 152 -3.27 -20.84 9.94
C ASN A 152 -2.29 -21.70 9.10
N GLU A 153 -1.63 -21.07 8.10
CA GLU A 153 -0.78 -21.78 7.16
C GLU A 153 0.56 -22.17 7.81
N THR A 154 0.85 -23.46 7.80
CA THR A 154 2.08 -24.04 8.37
C THR A 154 2.97 -24.68 7.32
N ASP A 155 2.42 -25.02 6.15
CA ASP A 155 3.15 -25.60 5.05
C ASP A 155 4.00 -24.55 4.31
N ASP A 156 4.90 -24.99 3.45
CA ASP A 156 5.61 -24.14 2.53
C ASP A 156 4.64 -23.63 1.45
N PHE A 157 4.78 -22.36 1.06
CA PHE A 157 3.92 -21.73 0.06
C PHE A 157 4.64 -20.68 -0.76
N PHE A 158 4.15 -20.47 -1.98
CA PHE A 158 4.55 -19.30 -2.77
C PHE A 158 3.68 -18.11 -2.43
N ILE A 159 4.28 -16.91 -2.48
CA ILE A 159 3.61 -15.62 -2.35
C ILE A 159 3.88 -14.75 -3.58
N ALA A 160 2.86 -14.13 -4.10
CA ALA A 160 2.93 -13.17 -5.20
C ALA A 160 2.15 -11.92 -4.81
N SER A 161 2.85 -10.79 -4.57
CA SER A 161 2.22 -9.50 -4.31
C SER A 161 2.17 -8.67 -5.60
N LEU A 162 0.97 -8.35 -6.03
CA LEU A 162 0.64 -7.60 -7.24
C LEU A 162 0.40 -6.13 -6.88
N GLY A 163 1.46 -5.41 -6.51
CA GLY A 163 1.41 -3.99 -6.20
C GLY A 163 1.25 -3.10 -7.45
N PHE A 164 0.95 -1.82 -7.25
CA PHE A 164 0.88 -0.87 -8.36
C PHE A 164 2.27 -0.60 -8.96
N GLY A 165 3.25 -0.27 -8.13
CA GLY A 165 4.62 0.01 -8.56
C GLY A 165 5.47 -1.23 -8.78
N THR A 166 5.27 -2.25 -7.96
CA THR A 166 6.08 -3.47 -7.95
C THR A 166 5.24 -4.74 -7.94
N PHE A 167 5.71 -5.74 -8.64
CA PHE A 167 5.31 -7.14 -8.52
C PHE A 167 6.40 -7.87 -7.75
N GLU A 168 6.03 -8.51 -6.65
CA GLU A 168 6.97 -9.22 -5.79
C GLU A 168 6.64 -10.72 -5.69
N LEU A 169 7.68 -11.52 -5.61
CA LEU A 169 7.62 -12.98 -5.51
C LEU A 169 8.47 -13.49 -4.36
N GLY A 170 8.08 -14.62 -3.79
CA GLY A 170 8.89 -15.37 -2.82
C GLY A 170 8.36 -16.77 -2.56
N LEU A 171 9.26 -17.66 -2.16
CA LEU A 171 8.94 -18.93 -1.53
C LEU A 171 9.13 -18.79 -0.03
N HIS A 172 8.07 -19.02 0.74
CA HIS A 172 8.12 -19.08 2.20
C HIS A 172 8.20 -20.54 2.64
N THR A 173 9.16 -20.83 3.52
CA THR A 173 9.33 -22.12 4.18
C THR A 173 9.27 -21.94 5.70
N THR A 174 9.36 -23.03 6.44
CA THR A 174 9.48 -23.00 7.92
C THR A 174 10.67 -22.14 8.39
N GLY A 175 11.73 -22.01 7.58
CA GLY A 175 12.91 -21.17 7.84
C GLY A 175 12.74 -19.69 7.46
N GLY A 176 11.59 -19.30 6.90
CA GLY A 176 11.33 -17.97 6.36
C GLY A 176 11.41 -17.90 4.84
N ILE A 177 11.62 -16.72 4.28
CA ILE A 177 11.67 -16.52 2.83
C ILE A 177 13.01 -17.03 2.26
N VAL A 178 12.93 -17.85 1.23
CA VAL A 178 14.09 -18.35 0.50
C VAL A 178 14.68 -17.24 -0.38
N ASN A 179 15.80 -16.69 0.03
CA ASN A 179 16.41 -15.47 -0.57
C ASN A 179 16.55 -15.49 -2.10
N ARG A 180 16.91 -16.64 -2.71
CA ARG A 180 17.06 -16.73 -4.17
C ARG A 180 15.75 -16.54 -4.93
N THR A 181 14.62 -16.81 -4.28
CA THR A 181 13.29 -16.67 -4.85
C THR A 181 12.71 -15.27 -4.65
N ALA A 182 13.19 -14.54 -3.64
CA ALA A 182 12.75 -13.16 -3.40
C ALA A 182 13.11 -12.28 -4.61
N TYR A 183 12.07 -11.71 -5.23
CA TYR A 183 12.24 -10.95 -6.47
C TYR A 183 11.20 -9.84 -6.58
N SER A 184 11.63 -8.73 -7.15
CA SER A 184 10.82 -7.54 -7.36
C SER A 184 10.99 -7.07 -8.81
N THR A 185 9.90 -6.74 -9.47
CA THR A 185 9.87 -6.21 -10.84
C THR A 185 8.68 -5.27 -11.03
N LYS A 186 8.37 -4.88 -12.28
CA LYS A 186 7.31 -3.93 -12.64
C LYS A 186 5.93 -4.41 -12.16
N GLY A 187 5.19 -3.52 -11.49
CA GLY A 187 3.82 -3.76 -11.02
C GLY A 187 2.74 -3.43 -12.05
N ILE A 188 1.50 -3.27 -11.57
CA ILE A 188 0.30 -2.98 -12.39
C ILE A 188 0.46 -1.71 -13.25
N SER A 189 1.27 -0.75 -12.82
CA SER A 189 1.58 0.45 -13.61
C SER A 189 2.04 0.12 -15.05
N TYR A 190 2.67 -1.03 -15.25
CA TYR A 190 3.02 -1.51 -16.59
C TYR A 190 1.78 -1.70 -17.47
N ALA A 191 0.73 -2.36 -16.96
CA ALA A 191 -0.52 -2.55 -17.70
C ALA A 191 -1.28 -1.23 -17.88
N VAL A 192 -1.23 -0.33 -16.90
CA VAL A 192 -1.84 1.02 -17.01
C VAL A 192 -1.18 1.82 -18.14
N ASN A 193 0.14 1.77 -18.26
CA ASN A 193 0.87 2.46 -19.34
C ASN A 193 0.59 1.84 -20.71
N LEU A 194 0.42 0.53 -20.80
CA LEU A 194 -0.04 -0.12 -22.04
C LEU A 194 -1.43 0.34 -22.45
N LEU A 195 -2.37 0.36 -21.50
CA LEU A 195 -3.72 0.86 -21.74
C LEU A 195 -3.70 2.32 -22.18
N GLU A 196 -2.95 3.18 -21.53
CA GLU A 196 -2.83 4.60 -21.92
C GLU A 196 -2.28 4.75 -23.33
N THR A 197 -1.25 3.97 -23.69
CA THR A 197 -0.67 3.95 -25.03
C THR A 197 -1.71 3.57 -26.09
N GLU A 198 -2.53 2.54 -25.83
CA GLU A 198 -3.59 2.12 -26.75
C GLU A 198 -4.70 3.18 -26.87
N LEU A 199 -5.13 3.74 -25.75
CA LEU A 199 -6.15 4.79 -25.76
C LEU A 199 -5.71 6.06 -26.50
N ASN A 200 -4.43 6.44 -26.40
CA ASN A 200 -3.88 7.61 -27.09
C ASN A 200 -3.86 7.48 -28.63
N LYS A 201 -4.00 6.25 -29.16
CA LYS A 201 -4.15 6.05 -30.62
C LYS A 201 -5.52 6.50 -31.15
N GLU A 202 -6.55 6.43 -30.30
CA GLU A 202 -7.94 6.70 -30.69
C GLU A 202 -8.50 7.99 -30.08
N TYR A 203 -7.96 8.39 -28.91
CA TYR A 203 -8.50 9.50 -28.11
C TYR A 203 -7.38 10.46 -27.70
N TYR A 204 -7.71 11.75 -27.70
CA TYR A 204 -6.80 12.77 -27.18
C TYR A 204 -6.90 12.85 -25.66
N LEU A 205 -5.96 12.17 -24.96
CA LEU A 205 -5.96 12.05 -23.49
C LEU A 205 -5.00 13.02 -22.79
N ASN A 206 -4.27 13.88 -23.52
CA ASN A 206 -3.21 14.75 -22.96
C ASN A 206 -3.67 15.73 -21.87
N LEU A 207 -4.98 15.81 -21.62
CA LEU A 207 -5.55 16.62 -20.52
C LEU A 207 -5.85 15.77 -19.26
N LEU A 208 -5.61 14.47 -19.29
CA LEU A 208 -5.85 13.59 -18.15
C LEU A 208 -4.56 13.43 -17.32
N THR A 209 -4.72 13.43 -16.02
CA THR A 209 -3.62 13.12 -15.10
C THR A 209 -3.42 11.60 -14.99
N GLU A 210 -2.23 11.17 -14.58
CA GLU A 210 -1.95 9.75 -14.30
C GLU A 210 -2.99 9.12 -13.35
N GLN A 211 -3.42 9.87 -12.32
CA GLN A 211 -4.45 9.40 -11.38
C GLN A 211 -5.80 9.20 -12.06
N GLN A 212 -6.14 10.00 -13.06
CA GLN A 212 -7.38 9.83 -13.82
C GLN A 212 -7.31 8.59 -14.72
N ILE A 213 -6.17 8.31 -15.34
CA ILE A 213 -5.93 7.10 -16.13
C ILE A 213 -5.98 5.85 -15.23
N GLU A 214 -5.30 5.88 -14.07
CA GLU A 214 -5.34 4.79 -13.10
C GLU A 214 -6.77 4.50 -12.62
N ARG A 215 -7.53 5.53 -12.27
CA ARG A 215 -8.94 5.37 -11.91
C ARG A 215 -9.80 4.83 -13.04
N ALA A 216 -9.53 5.25 -14.29
CA ALA A 216 -10.20 4.71 -15.45
C ALA A 216 -9.89 3.22 -15.63
N PHE A 217 -8.62 2.83 -15.44
CA PHE A 217 -8.18 1.44 -15.45
C PHE A 217 -8.93 0.61 -14.41
N GLN A 218 -9.00 1.08 -13.17
CA GLN A 218 -9.74 0.40 -12.09
C GLN A 218 -11.23 0.26 -12.42
N ARG A 219 -11.88 1.32 -12.92
CA ARG A 219 -13.31 1.34 -13.22
C ARG A 219 -13.68 0.61 -14.52
N GLY A 220 -12.73 0.37 -15.41
CA GLY A 220 -13.00 -0.17 -16.76
C GLY A 220 -13.72 0.82 -17.68
N SER A 221 -13.75 2.11 -17.34
CA SER A 221 -14.36 3.15 -18.18
C SER A 221 -13.67 4.50 -17.99
N ILE A 222 -13.63 5.29 -19.07
CA ILE A 222 -13.06 6.62 -19.10
C ILE A 222 -14.10 7.63 -19.64
N VAL A 223 -14.02 8.88 -19.22
CA VAL A 223 -14.77 9.98 -19.84
C VAL A 223 -13.80 10.82 -20.64
N ALA A 224 -13.93 10.77 -21.95
CA ALA A 224 -13.18 11.61 -22.87
C ALA A 224 -14.15 12.32 -23.83
N ASN A 225 -13.89 13.60 -24.13
CA ASN A 225 -14.74 14.42 -25.01
C ASN A 225 -16.23 14.39 -24.61
N ARG A 226 -16.54 14.41 -23.30
CA ARG A 226 -17.89 14.34 -22.72
C ARG A 226 -18.64 13.03 -23.00
N LYS A 227 -17.97 11.99 -23.46
CA LYS A 227 -18.52 10.65 -23.70
C LYS A 227 -17.89 9.66 -22.73
N ARG A 228 -18.71 8.77 -22.17
CA ARG A 228 -18.23 7.61 -21.41
C ARG A 228 -17.86 6.49 -22.38
N ILE A 229 -16.63 6.04 -22.29
CA ILE A 229 -16.05 5.00 -23.14
C ILE A 229 -15.78 3.78 -22.24
N ASN A 230 -16.26 2.62 -22.65
CA ASN A 230 -15.91 1.35 -22.02
C ASN A 230 -14.51 0.93 -22.48
N ILE A 231 -13.60 0.69 -21.55
CA ILE A 231 -12.21 0.31 -21.82
C ILE A 231 -11.86 -1.07 -21.27
N THR A 232 -12.85 -1.87 -20.85
CA THR A 232 -12.61 -3.20 -20.26
C THR A 232 -11.88 -4.13 -21.21
N GLY A 233 -12.18 -4.09 -22.52
CA GLY A 233 -11.48 -4.88 -23.54
C GLY A 233 -9.99 -4.53 -23.64
N ILE A 234 -9.67 -3.23 -23.71
CA ILE A 234 -8.29 -2.74 -23.77
C ILE A 234 -7.57 -3.06 -22.45
N ARG A 235 -8.24 -2.90 -21.30
CA ARG A 235 -7.69 -3.27 -19.99
C ARG A 235 -7.36 -4.76 -19.93
N SER A 236 -8.24 -5.64 -20.38
CA SER A 236 -7.99 -7.08 -20.39
C SER A 236 -6.78 -7.45 -21.26
N GLN A 237 -6.62 -6.82 -22.42
CA GLN A 237 -5.44 -7.01 -23.28
C GLN A 237 -4.16 -6.52 -22.58
N ALA A 238 -4.19 -5.34 -21.95
CA ALA A 238 -3.06 -4.81 -21.21
C ALA A 238 -2.66 -5.71 -20.02
N LEU A 239 -3.64 -6.26 -19.30
CA LEU A 239 -3.39 -7.23 -18.21
C LEU A 239 -2.82 -8.55 -18.76
N GLN A 240 -3.28 -9.01 -19.90
CA GLN A 240 -2.75 -10.21 -20.55
C GLN A 240 -1.29 -10.01 -21.00
N SER A 241 -0.98 -8.87 -21.62
CA SER A 241 0.41 -8.53 -21.98
C SER A 241 1.28 -8.43 -20.73
N TYR A 242 0.82 -7.78 -19.67
CA TYR A 242 1.54 -7.70 -18.40
C TYR A 242 1.82 -9.08 -17.81
N TYR A 243 0.83 -9.98 -17.82
CA TYR A 243 1.03 -11.34 -17.34
C TYR A 243 2.07 -12.09 -18.16
N SER A 244 1.95 -12.08 -19.47
CA SER A 244 2.82 -12.86 -20.38
C SER A 244 4.23 -12.27 -20.51
N GLU A 245 4.41 -10.96 -20.37
CA GLU A 245 5.69 -10.29 -20.57
C GLU A 245 6.47 -10.08 -19.25
N VAL A 246 5.77 -9.98 -18.12
CA VAL A 246 6.39 -9.64 -16.82
C VAL A 246 6.16 -10.74 -15.79
N ILE A 247 4.91 -11.13 -15.51
CA ILE A 247 4.58 -12.00 -14.38
C ILE A 247 5.10 -13.42 -14.64
N SER A 248 4.59 -14.09 -15.68
CA SER A 248 4.93 -15.50 -15.97
C SER A 248 6.45 -15.72 -16.20
N PRO A 249 7.16 -14.86 -16.96
CA PRO A 249 8.61 -14.99 -17.08
C PRO A 249 9.36 -14.81 -15.75
N SER A 250 8.88 -13.92 -14.87
CA SER A 250 9.47 -13.71 -13.55
C SER A 250 9.34 -14.94 -12.66
N ILE A 251 8.17 -15.56 -12.65
CA ILE A 251 7.90 -16.80 -11.90
C ILE A 251 8.82 -17.91 -12.39
N ARG A 252 8.86 -18.18 -13.70
CA ARG A 252 9.70 -19.22 -14.30
C ARG A 252 11.20 -19.01 -14.09
N LYS A 253 11.63 -17.76 -14.00
CA LYS A 253 13.03 -17.42 -13.73
C LYS A 253 13.40 -17.69 -12.27
N LYS A 254 12.46 -17.56 -11.34
CA LYS A 254 12.73 -17.54 -9.90
C LYS A 254 12.42 -18.83 -9.19
N PHE A 255 11.43 -19.57 -9.66
CA PHE A 255 11.02 -20.85 -9.12
C PHE A 255 11.47 -21.97 -10.08
N ASN A 256 12.22 -22.92 -9.57
CA ASN A 256 12.61 -24.12 -10.30
C ASN A 256 11.67 -25.29 -9.96
N ASP A 257 11.77 -26.39 -10.69
CA ASP A 257 10.88 -27.54 -10.52
C ASP A 257 10.95 -28.14 -9.11
N GLU A 258 12.13 -28.08 -8.46
CA GLU A 258 12.32 -28.59 -7.09
C GLU A 258 11.52 -27.78 -6.06
N ASP A 259 11.28 -26.48 -6.30
CA ASP A 259 10.50 -25.63 -5.40
C ASP A 259 9.03 -26.05 -5.33
N TYR A 260 8.53 -26.72 -6.37
CA TYR A 260 7.13 -27.18 -6.44
C TYR A 260 6.89 -28.52 -5.75
N ILE A 261 7.94 -29.27 -5.36
CA ILE A 261 7.77 -30.63 -4.79
C ILE A 261 6.95 -30.61 -3.49
N ASN A 262 7.22 -29.66 -2.62
CA ASN A 262 6.60 -29.58 -1.29
C ASN A 262 5.55 -28.46 -1.17
N VAL A 263 5.40 -27.64 -2.20
CA VAL A 263 4.49 -26.49 -2.19
C VAL A 263 3.18 -26.85 -2.89
N LYS A 264 2.06 -26.58 -2.24
CA LYS A 264 0.73 -26.86 -2.78
C LYS A 264 -0.04 -25.59 -3.14
N LYS A 265 0.38 -24.43 -2.65
CA LYS A 265 -0.37 -23.19 -2.78
C LYS A 265 0.50 -22.02 -3.21
N ILE A 266 -0.10 -21.14 -4.00
CA ILE A 266 0.39 -19.80 -4.25
C ILE A 266 -0.65 -18.79 -3.74
N TYR A 267 -0.24 -17.91 -2.84
CA TYR A 267 -1.09 -16.83 -2.33
C TYR A 267 -0.88 -15.55 -3.14
N LEU A 268 -1.99 -14.94 -3.55
CA LEU A 268 -1.99 -13.67 -4.28
C LEU A 268 -2.37 -12.54 -3.34
N ALA A 269 -1.52 -11.52 -3.25
CA ALA A 269 -1.68 -10.29 -2.49
C ALA A 269 -1.55 -9.06 -3.40
N GLY A 270 -1.69 -7.85 -2.81
CA GLY A 270 -1.61 -6.58 -3.54
C GLY A 270 -2.87 -6.24 -4.32
N GLY A 271 -3.03 -4.97 -4.68
CA GLY A 271 -4.23 -4.46 -5.37
C GLY A 271 -4.49 -5.10 -6.73
N GLY A 272 -3.44 -5.61 -7.40
CA GLY A 272 -3.58 -6.33 -8.68
C GLY A 272 -4.31 -7.65 -8.57
N ALA A 273 -4.33 -8.29 -7.40
CA ALA A 273 -5.10 -9.50 -7.17
C ALA A 273 -6.63 -9.27 -7.13
N MET A 274 -7.08 -8.02 -7.19
CA MET A 274 -8.49 -7.69 -7.36
C MET A 274 -8.97 -7.79 -8.82
N TYR A 275 -8.06 -7.86 -9.79
CA TYR A 275 -8.42 -8.07 -11.19
C TYR A 275 -8.61 -9.58 -11.44
N GLY A 276 -9.88 -9.99 -11.59
CA GLY A 276 -10.24 -11.39 -11.88
C GLY A 276 -9.49 -11.94 -13.09
N GLU A 277 -9.24 -11.12 -14.10
CA GLU A 277 -8.48 -11.48 -15.31
C GLU A 277 -7.05 -11.97 -14.96
N LEU A 278 -6.36 -11.30 -14.04
CA LEU A 278 -5.03 -11.74 -13.57
C LEU A 278 -5.11 -13.02 -12.77
N VAL A 279 -6.06 -13.10 -11.83
CA VAL A 279 -6.27 -14.30 -11.01
C VAL A 279 -6.54 -15.52 -11.89
N ASP A 280 -7.35 -15.36 -12.93
CA ASP A 280 -7.67 -16.46 -13.87
C ASP A 280 -6.45 -16.87 -14.70
N MET A 281 -5.51 -15.96 -14.98
CA MET A 281 -4.24 -16.31 -15.64
C MET A 281 -3.34 -17.13 -14.73
N PHE A 282 -3.22 -16.77 -13.44
CA PHE A 282 -2.53 -17.59 -12.44
C PHE A 282 -3.17 -18.96 -12.32
N LYS A 283 -4.50 -19.06 -12.18
CA LYS A 283 -5.21 -20.34 -12.09
C LYS A 283 -4.96 -21.24 -13.32
N ARG A 284 -4.93 -20.66 -14.51
CA ARG A 284 -4.63 -21.43 -15.74
C ARG A 284 -3.20 -21.91 -15.82
N GLU A 285 -2.21 -21.08 -15.40
CA GLU A 285 -0.81 -21.47 -15.43
C GLU A 285 -0.51 -22.57 -14.40
N PHE A 286 -1.18 -22.57 -13.25
CA PHE A 286 -0.90 -23.47 -12.13
C PHE A 286 -1.95 -24.57 -11.90
N GLN A 287 -2.95 -24.70 -12.77
CA GLN A 287 -4.13 -25.57 -12.57
C GLN A 287 -3.82 -27.01 -12.14
N ASP A 288 -2.67 -27.57 -12.60
CA ASP A 288 -2.29 -28.97 -12.36
C ASP A 288 -1.21 -29.09 -11.25
N ILE A 289 -0.74 -27.98 -10.69
CA ILE A 289 0.42 -27.97 -9.79
C ILE A 289 0.11 -27.32 -8.45
N LEU A 290 -0.57 -26.15 -8.44
CA LEU A 290 -0.81 -25.37 -7.25
C LEU A 290 -2.26 -24.91 -7.14
N GLU A 291 -2.76 -24.85 -5.92
CA GLU A 291 -3.95 -24.08 -5.59
C GLU A 291 -3.61 -22.56 -5.57
N VAL A 292 -4.34 -21.77 -6.35
CA VAL A 292 -4.21 -20.30 -6.36
C VAL A 292 -5.21 -19.71 -5.39
N VAL A 293 -4.72 -19.11 -4.32
CA VAL A 293 -5.52 -18.52 -3.23
C VAL A 293 -5.34 -17.01 -3.23
N VAL A 294 -6.43 -16.27 -3.36
CA VAL A 294 -6.40 -14.80 -3.22
C VAL A 294 -6.60 -14.45 -1.75
N PHE A 295 -5.71 -13.64 -1.18
CA PHE A 295 -5.91 -13.11 0.18
C PHE A 295 -7.19 -12.25 0.23
N PRO A 296 -8.04 -12.40 1.26
CA PRO A 296 -9.18 -11.52 1.45
C PRO A 296 -8.76 -10.07 1.50
N GLU A 297 -9.23 -9.09 0.97
CA GLU A 297 -8.65 -7.72 0.94
C GLU A 297 -7.16 -7.71 0.57
N PRO A 298 -6.79 -8.17 -0.64
CA PRO A 298 -5.39 -8.43 -0.99
C PRO A 298 -4.51 -7.18 -0.93
N TYR A 299 -5.10 -6.00 -1.10
CA TYR A 299 -4.46 -4.68 -0.98
C TYR A 299 -4.09 -4.30 0.47
N MET A 300 -4.62 -5.01 1.49
CA MET A 300 -4.30 -4.84 2.91
C MET A 300 -3.30 -5.88 3.43
N CYS A 301 -2.92 -6.85 2.60
CA CYS A 301 -2.16 -8.02 3.05
C CYS A 301 -0.84 -7.63 3.72
N ALA A 302 -0.04 -6.76 3.11
CA ALA A 302 1.23 -6.32 3.68
C ALA A 302 1.03 -5.55 5.00
N SER A 303 0.14 -4.55 5.03
CA SER A 303 -0.11 -3.73 6.21
C SER A 303 -0.70 -4.52 7.40
N LYS A 304 -1.53 -5.55 7.15
CA LYS A 304 -1.98 -6.48 8.18
C LYS A 304 -0.81 -7.24 8.80
N GLY A 305 0.11 -7.76 7.98
CA GLY A 305 1.31 -8.45 8.47
C GLY A 305 2.28 -7.53 9.21
N TYR A 306 2.38 -6.27 8.81
CA TYR A 306 3.15 -5.28 9.55
C TYR A 306 2.52 -5.00 10.92
N CYS A 307 1.20 -4.88 11.01
CA CYS A 307 0.50 -4.73 12.28
C CYS A 307 0.73 -5.93 13.21
N LEU A 308 0.66 -7.16 12.69
CA LEU A 308 0.98 -8.38 13.43
C LEU A 308 2.42 -8.34 13.96
N ASN A 309 3.39 -7.90 13.13
CA ASN A 309 4.78 -7.75 13.56
C ASN A 309 4.92 -6.73 14.71
N SER A 310 4.21 -5.62 14.65
CA SER A 310 4.20 -4.61 15.71
C SER A 310 3.70 -5.20 17.04
N MET A 311 2.65 -6.02 16.99
CA MET A 311 2.10 -6.71 18.18
C MET A 311 3.08 -7.75 18.76
N GLU A 312 3.69 -8.59 17.93
CA GLU A 312 4.66 -9.61 18.35
C GLU A 312 5.87 -8.99 19.07
N LYS A 313 6.35 -7.84 18.57
CA LYS A 313 7.51 -7.16 19.13
C LYS A 313 7.23 -6.46 20.45
N ALA A 314 5.98 -6.07 20.70
CA ALA A 314 5.58 -5.44 21.96
C ALA A 314 5.45 -6.46 23.09
N THR A 315 4.89 -7.64 22.83
CA THR A 315 4.76 -8.70 23.84
C THR A 315 6.11 -9.18 24.37
N ALA A 316 7.19 -9.00 23.60
CA ALA A 316 8.55 -9.33 24.01
C ALA A 316 9.18 -8.33 25.01
N THR A 317 8.56 -7.16 25.24
CA THR A 317 9.11 -6.08 26.10
C THR A 317 8.25 -5.72 27.30
N ALA A 318 7.04 -6.25 27.43
CA ALA A 318 6.08 -5.89 28.48
C ALA A 318 6.22 -6.80 29.71
N GLU A 319 7.22 -6.59 30.56
CA GLU A 319 7.18 -7.00 31.96
C GLU A 319 7.06 -5.74 32.83
N GLY A 320 5.85 -5.47 33.32
CA GLY A 320 5.67 -4.71 34.57
C GLY A 320 5.11 -3.29 34.52
N GLU A 321 4.56 -2.75 33.45
CA GLU A 321 3.95 -1.41 33.46
C GLU A 321 2.43 -1.45 33.21
N THR A 322 1.69 -0.53 33.88
CA THR A 322 0.25 -0.29 33.62
C THR A 322 0.03 -0.04 32.12
N PRO A 323 -1.00 -0.62 31.51
CA PRO A 323 -1.21 -0.50 30.07
C PRO A 323 -1.54 0.96 29.68
N GLU A 324 -0.51 1.71 29.32
CA GLU A 324 -0.75 2.94 28.57
C GLU A 324 -1.41 2.57 27.23
N LYS A 325 -2.28 3.46 26.72
CA LYS A 325 -3.00 3.22 25.46
C LYS A 325 -2.02 3.24 24.27
N ILE A 326 -1.39 2.10 23.99
CA ILE A 326 -0.48 1.90 22.86
C ILE A 326 -1.27 1.35 21.68
N ALA A 327 -1.07 1.91 20.52
CA ALA A 327 -1.56 1.34 19.27
C ALA A 327 -0.43 0.63 18.50
N TYR A 328 -0.73 -0.57 18.02
CA TYR A 328 0.15 -1.36 17.15
C TYR A 328 -0.25 -1.13 15.71
N VAL A 329 0.69 -0.66 14.92
CA VAL A 329 0.38 -0.10 13.60
C VAL A 329 1.22 -0.77 12.52
N GLY A 330 0.54 -1.17 11.44
CA GLY A 330 1.18 -1.53 10.18
C GLY A 330 0.85 -0.51 9.11
N ILE A 331 1.86 0.07 8.48
CA ILE A 331 1.70 1.04 7.39
C ILE A 331 2.38 0.51 6.14
N ASP A 332 1.62 0.42 5.06
CA ASP A 332 2.11 0.16 3.71
C ASP A 332 1.94 1.42 2.86
N LEU A 333 3.07 2.09 2.58
CA LEU A 333 3.12 3.30 1.76
C LEU A 333 3.29 2.91 0.28
N GLY A 334 2.22 2.43 -0.33
CA GLY A 334 2.24 2.04 -1.74
C GLY A 334 2.11 3.23 -2.71
N ASN A 335 2.52 3.04 -3.96
CA ASN A 335 2.49 4.09 -5.00
C ASN A 335 1.07 4.55 -5.40
N SER A 336 0.06 3.71 -5.24
CA SER A 336 -1.35 4.04 -5.55
C SER A 336 -2.13 4.42 -4.30
N SER A 337 -1.92 3.69 -3.22
CA SER A 337 -2.63 3.86 -1.96
C SER A 337 -1.74 3.57 -0.77
N THR A 338 -2.00 4.26 0.32
CA THR A 338 -1.43 4.00 1.64
C THR A 338 -2.44 3.20 2.46
N ALA A 339 -2.04 2.00 2.87
CA ALA A 339 -2.85 1.11 3.68
C ALA A 339 -2.35 1.13 5.14
N ILE A 340 -3.28 1.28 6.09
CA ILE A 340 -2.98 1.45 7.51
C ILE A 340 -3.84 0.47 8.31
N VAL A 341 -3.21 -0.35 9.12
CA VAL A 341 -3.89 -1.26 10.05
C VAL A 341 -3.47 -0.90 11.46
N VAL A 342 -4.45 -0.72 12.33
CA VAL A 342 -4.24 -0.34 13.73
C VAL A 342 -4.89 -1.39 14.62
N ASN A 343 -4.14 -1.93 15.55
CA ASN A 343 -4.67 -2.82 16.58
C ASN A 343 -4.36 -2.26 17.97
N THR A 344 -5.27 -2.49 18.90
CA THR A 344 -5.11 -2.09 20.29
C THR A 344 -5.38 -3.31 21.16
N LEU A 345 -4.40 -3.69 21.98
CA LEU A 345 -4.63 -4.67 23.01
C LEU A 345 -5.58 -4.03 24.02
N GLY A 346 -6.77 -4.61 24.13
CA GLY A 346 -7.81 -4.17 25.05
C GLY A 346 -7.47 -4.49 26.50
#